data_9d94475648ca91d9436abb7dec002868
#
_entry.id   9d94475648ca91d9436abb7dec002868
#
_cell.length_a   1.000
_cell.length_b   1.000
_cell.length_c   1.000
_cell.angle_alpha   90.00
_cell.angle_beta   90.00
_cell.angle_gamma   90.00
#
_symmetry.space_group_name_H-M   'P 1'
#
loop_
_entity.id
_entity.type
_entity.pdbx_description
1 polymer ?
#
loop_
_entity_poly.entity_id
_entity_poly.type
_entity_poly.pdbx_seq_one_letter_code
_entity_poly.pdbx_strand_id
1 'polypeptide(L)'
;MPRSFRSLASLSLVAGLLTIQTAPAQANKLDAVTQRLGNACKMKVVEQFDVPMASARISLGATLKESLDSGAMTMKDVKASGLSFDWGVAGNSAKGYCNVDYDGKVTEFKQW
;
A
#
# COMPACT_ATOMS: atom_id res chain seq x y z
N MET A 1 -0.04 21.12 -47.52
CA MET A 1 0.96 21.53 -47.00
C MET A 1 1.07 21.41 -45.56
N PRO A 2 0.40 21.99 -44.79
CA PRO A 2 0.62 22.02 -43.35
C PRO A 2 0.37 20.73 -42.65
N ARG A 3 -0.13 19.74 -43.27
CA ARG A 3 -0.48 18.58 -42.53
C ARG A 3 0.68 17.75 -42.07
N SER A 4 1.79 17.82 -42.64
CA SER A 4 2.88 16.97 -42.24
C SER A 4 3.40 17.29 -40.85
N PHE A 5 3.25 18.52 -40.39
CA PHE A 5 3.73 18.82 -39.09
C PHE A 5 3.00 18.12 -38.02
N ARG A 6 1.77 17.90 -38.22
CA ARG A 6 0.95 17.32 -37.20
C ARG A 6 1.34 15.92 -36.80
N SER A 7 1.76 15.15 -37.74
CA SER A 7 2.14 13.79 -37.42
C SER A 7 3.36 13.74 -36.54
N LEU A 8 4.24 14.69 -36.64
CA LEU A 8 5.40 14.71 -35.77
C LEU A 8 5.04 14.93 -34.34
N ALA A 9 4.10 15.80 -34.09
CA ALA A 9 3.65 16.05 -32.73
C ALA A 9 3.05 14.80 -32.10
N SER A 10 2.35 14.04 -32.88
CA SER A 10 1.74 12.81 -32.35
C SER A 10 2.78 11.84 -31.87
N LEU A 11 3.86 11.72 -32.55
CA LEU A 11 4.90 10.77 -32.15
C LEU A 11 5.52 11.13 -30.82
N SER A 12 5.69 12.40 -30.55
CA SER A 12 6.23 12.82 -29.28
C SER A 12 5.36 12.42 -28.12
N LEU A 13 4.07 12.54 -28.30
CA LEU A 13 3.12 12.17 -27.25
C LEU A 13 3.17 10.70 -26.93
N VAL A 14 3.37 9.88 -27.94
CA VAL A 14 3.43 8.43 -27.73
C VAL A 14 4.62 8.07 -26.83
N ALA A 15 5.74 8.69 -27.04
CA ALA A 15 6.90 8.41 -26.22
C ALA A 15 6.65 8.76 -24.74
N GLY A 16 5.96 9.85 -24.50
CA GLY A 16 5.63 10.25 -23.16
C GLY A 16 4.72 9.24 -22.46
N LEU A 17 3.79 8.68 -23.19
CA LEU A 17 2.87 7.70 -22.64
C LEU A 17 3.60 6.44 -22.19
N LEU A 18 4.57 6.00 -22.93
CA LEU A 18 5.33 4.80 -22.55
C LEU A 18 6.04 4.99 -21.22
N THR A 19 6.58 6.16 -20.98
CA THR A 19 7.26 6.44 -19.73
C THR A 19 6.32 6.39 -18.56
N ILE A 20 5.11 6.91 -18.74
CA ILE A 20 4.10 6.92 -17.68
C ILE A 20 3.65 5.52 -17.32
N GLN A 21 3.54 4.64 -18.28
CA GLN A 21 3.03 3.30 -18.05
C GLN A 21 3.92 2.45 -17.15
N THR A 22 5.20 2.72 -17.11
CA THR A 22 6.14 1.93 -16.31
C THR A 22 5.95 2.17 -14.82
N ALA A 23 5.82 3.41 -14.40
CA ALA A 23 5.69 3.75 -12.99
C ALA A 23 4.39 3.21 -12.35
N PRO A 24 3.21 3.30 -13.00
CA PRO A 24 1.99 2.78 -12.40
C PRO A 24 2.01 1.27 -12.13
N ALA A 25 2.73 0.51 -12.95
CA ALA A 25 2.78 -0.93 -12.76
C ALA A 25 3.45 -1.31 -11.44
N GLN A 26 4.52 -0.63 -11.05
CA GLN A 26 5.19 -0.89 -9.78
C GLN A 26 4.36 -0.40 -8.61
N ALA A 27 3.73 0.75 -8.73
CA ALA A 27 2.86 1.27 -7.70
C ALA A 27 1.71 0.31 -7.42
N ASN A 28 1.13 -0.29 -8.47
CA ASN A 28 0.04 -1.25 -8.31
C ASN A 28 0.47 -2.50 -7.57
N LYS A 29 1.70 -2.96 -7.79
CA LYS A 29 2.22 -4.13 -7.08
C LYS A 29 2.40 -3.84 -5.60
N LEU A 30 2.95 -2.69 -5.27
CA LEU A 30 3.11 -2.28 -3.88
C LEU A 30 1.76 -2.10 -3.20
N ASP A 31 0.80 -1.50 -3.89
CA ASP A 31 -0.54 -1.34 -3.35
C ASP A 31 -1.20 -2.68 -3.05
N ALA A 32 -1.06 -3.64 -3.96
CA ALA A 32 -1.64 -4.97 -3.77
C ALA A 32 -1.03 -5.68 -2.57
N VAL A 33 0.27 -5.59 -2.40
CA VAL A 33 0.95 -6.17 -1.25
C VAL A 33 0.53 -5.47 0.04
N THR A 34 0.47 -4.14 0.01
CA THR A 34 0.06 -3.36 1.17
C THR A 34 -1.36 -3.74 1.62
N GLN A 35 -2.28 -3.90 0.68
CA GLN A 35 -3.63 -4.33 0.99
C GLN A 35 -3.67 -5.74 1.55
N ARG A 36 -2.91 -6.64 0.99
CA ARG A 36 -2.85 -8.02 1.44
C ARG A 36 -2.32 -8.11 2.88
N LEU A 37 -1.23 -7.41 3.17
CA LEU A 37 -0.67 -7.40 4.51
C LEU A 37 -1.57 -6.65 5.49
N GLY A 38 -2.18 -5.56 5.05
CA GLY A 38 -3.13 -4.83 5.87
C GLY A 38 -4.35 -5.67 6.23
N ASN A 39 -4.82 -6.50 5.31
CA ASN A 39 -5.92 -7.40 5.59
C ASN A 39 -5.56 -8.44 6.64
N ALA A 40 -4.32 -8.90 6.67
CA ALA A 40 -3.87 -9.83 7.71
C ALA A 40 -3.96 -9.18 9.10
N CYS A 41 -3.54 -7.92 9.20
CA CYS A 41 -3.68 -7.15 10.44
C CYS A 41 -5.15 -6.96 10.81
N LYS A 42 -5.98 -6.62 9.83
CA LYS A 42 -7.41 -6.41 10.02
C LYS A 42 -8.09 -7.66 10.55
N MET A 43 -7.77 -8.82 10.00
CA MET A 43 -8.33 -10.08 10.48
C MET A 43 -7.93 -10.37 11.91
N LYS A 44 -6.73 -9.97 12.29
CA LYS A 44 -6.27 -10.13 13.67
C LYS A 44 -7.10 -9.27 14.62
N VAL A 45 -7.43 -8.05 14.23
CA VAL A 45 -8.29 -7.16 15.02
C VAL A 45 -9.68 -7.77 15.16
N VAL A 46 -10.25 -8.22 14.05
CA VAL A 46 -11.58 -8.86 14.06
C VAL A 46 -11.62 -10.04 15.01
N GLU A 47 -10.60 -10.88 14.97
CA GLU A 47 -10.51 -12.05 15.80
C GLU A 47 -10.30 -11.69 17.28
N GLN A 48 -9.43 -10.74 17.54
CA GLN A 48 -9.04 -10.36 18.89
C GLN A 48 -10.19 -9.66 19.64
N PHE A 49 -10.97 -8.84 18.95
CA PHE A 49 -12.03 -8.04 19.56
C PHE A 49 -13.43 -8.54 19.25
N ASP A 50 -13.55 -9.60 18.45
CA ASP A 50 -14.83 -10.16 18.06
C ASP A 50 -15.77 -9.10 17.48
N VAL A 51 -15.27 -8.37 16.49
CA VAL A 51 -16.02 -7.29 15.85
C VAL A 51 -16.15 -7.57 14.36
N PRO A 52 -17.13 -6.94 13.67
CA PRO A 52 -17.24 -7.09 12.22
C PRO A 52 -16.05 -6.47 11.51
N MET A 53 -15.78 -6.94 10.29
CA MET A 53 -14.70 -6.39 9.45
C MET A 53 -14.83 -4.88 9.30
N ALA A 54 -16.03 -4.37 9.15
CA ALA A 54 -16.25 -2.93 8.96
C ALA A 54 -15.84 -2.10 10.16
N SER A 55 -15.74 -2.70 11.33
CA SER A 55 -15.33 -2.00 12.56
C SER A 55 -13.82 -1.96 12.74
N ALA A 56 -13.09 -2.79 12.03
CA ALA A 56 -11.63 -2.81 12.12
C ALA A 56 -11.05 -1.79 11.14
N ARG A 57 -10.29 -0.83 11.64
CA ARG A 57 -9.66 0.22 10.84
C ARG A 57 -8.18 -0.01 10.80
N ILE A 58 -7.63 -0.06 9.59
CA ILE A 58 -6.22 -0.32 9.37
C ILE A 58 -5.65 0.79 8.51
N SER A 59 -4.48 1.30 8.89
CA SER A 59 -3.79 2.30 8.10
C SER A 59 -2.28 2.14 8.25
N LEU A 60 -1.56 2.59 7.22
CA LEU A 60 -0.11 2.71 7.34
C LEU A 60 0.20 3.92 8.21
N GLY A 61 1.25 3.84 9.02
CA GLY A 61 1.76 5.00 9.71
C GLY A 61 2.25 6.03 8.69
N ALA A 62 2.23 7.30 9.07
CA ALA A 62 2.56 8.39 8.16
C ALA A 62 3.97 8.27 7.56
N THR A 63 4.94 7.89 8.38
CA THR A 63 6.32 7.74 7.93
C THR A 63 6.47 6.61 6.91
N LEU A 64 5.82 5.48 7.18
CA LEU A 64 5.88 4.34 6.29
C LEU A 64 5.17 4.63 4.96
N LYS A 65 4.02 5.28 5.03
CA LYS A 65 3.30 5.68 3.83
C LYS A 65 4.16 6.60 2.96
N GLU A 66 4.80 7.57 3.58
CA GLU A 66 5.70 8.48 2.86
C GLU A 66 6.87 7.75 2.24
N SER A 67 7.47 6.82 2.94
CA SER A 67 8.59 6.02 2.43
C SER A 67 8.18 5.18 1.22
N LEU A 68 6.99 4.61 1.24
CA LEU A 68 6.48 3.85 0.11
C LEU A 68 6.15 4.76 -1.08
N ASP A 69 5.50 5.89 -0.82
CA ASP A 69 5.10 6.83 -1.87
C ASP A 69 6.30 7.48 -2.54
N SER A 70 7.35 7.78 -1.79
CA SER A 70 8.55 8.42 -2.31
C SER A 70 9.52 7.45 -2.97
N GLY A 71 9.33 6.17 -2.80
CA GLY A 71 10.26 5.16 -3.31
C GLY A 71 11.44 4.89 -2.40
N ALA A 72 11.49 5.51 -1.22
CA ALA A 72 12.54 5.22 -0.24
C ALA A 72 12.44 3.79 0.26
N MET A 73 11.24 3.25 0.33
CA MET A 73 11.00 1.85 0.65
C MET A 73 10.47 1.14 -0.59
N THR A 74 11.17 0.11 -1.01
CA THR A 74 10.88 -0.61 -2.25
C THR A 74 10.23 -1.97 -1.96
N MET A 75 9.80 -2.66 -3.02
CA MET A 75 9.27 -4.01 -2.90
C MET A 75 10.30 -4.94 -2.25
N LYS A 76 11.59 -4.76 -2.54
CA LYS A 76 12.63 -5.56 -1.93
C LYS A 76 12.64 -5.39 -0.41
N ASP A 77 12.48 -4.16 0.06
CA ASP A 77 12.43 -3.88 1.49
C ASP A 77 11.21 -4.51 2.14
N VAL A 78 10.06 -4.43 1.48
CA VAL A 78 8.82 -5.03 1.97
C VAL A 78 8.95 -6.55 2.06
N LYS A 79 9.58 -7.17 1.08
CA LYS A 79 9.82 -8.62 1.11
C LYS A 79 10.73 -9.01 2.27
N ALA A 80 11.69 -8.15 2.60
CA ALA A 80 12.64 -8.45 3.66
C ALA A 80 12.08 -8.23 5.06
N SER A 81 11.28 -7.18 5.25
CA SER A 81 10.86 -6.76 6.59
C SER A 81 9.35 -6.72 6.82
N GLY A 82 8.54 -6.90 5.77
CA GLY A 82 7.09 -6.78 5.90
C GLY A 82 6.67 -5.33 6.08
N LEU A 83 5.50 -5.12 6.64
CA LEU A 83 4.94 -3.80 6.87
C LEU A 83 4.33 -3.72 8.27
N SER A 84 4.30 -2.49 8.79
CA SER A 84 3.63 -2.20 10.07
C SER A 84 2.41 -1.35 9.81
N PHE A 85 1.34 -1.65 10.53
CA PHE A 85 0.07 -0.94 10.41
C PHE A 85 -0.40 -0.46 11.76
N ASP A 86 -1.07 0.67 11.75
CA ASP A 86 -1.82 1.14 12.90
C ASP A 86 -3.23 0.60 12.77
N TRP A 87 -3.80 0.15 13.87
CA TRP A 87 -5.16 -0.36 13.87
C TRP A 87 -6.01 0.33 14.94
N GLY A 88 -7.31 0.35 14.71
CA GLY A 88 -8.29 0.86 15.65
C GLY A 88 -9.59 0.13 15.47
N VAL A 89 -10.47 0.22 16.47
CA VAL A 89 -11.79 -0.38 16.43
C VAL A 89 -12.85 0.73 16.50
N ALA A 90 -13.71 0.77 15.48
CA ALA A 90 -14.76 1.78 15.42
C ALA A 90 -15.73 1.60 16.60
N GLY A 91 -16.10 2.70 17.23
CA GLY A 91 -17.01 2.65 18.37
C GLY A 91 -16.37 2.20 19.68
N ASN A 92 -15.05 2.07 19.67
CA ASN A 92 -14.27 1.63 20.82
C ASN A 92 -12.97 2.43 20.81
N SER A 93 -12.39 2.67 21.97
CA SER A 93 -11.14 3.42 22.06
C SER A 93 -9.91 2.53 21.86
N ALA A 94 -10.10 1.24 21.62
CA ALA A 94 -8.97 0.33 21.41
C ALA A 94 -8.23 0.66 20.13
N LYS A 95 -6.93 0.76 20.22
CA LYS A 95 -6.03 1.04 19.09
C LYS A 95 -4.63 0.53 19.40
N GLY A 96 -3.85 0.35 18.38
CA GLY A 96 -2.49 -0.15 18.53
C GLY A 96 -1.81 -0.29 17.19
N TYR A 97 -0.85 -1.22 17.11
CA TYR A 97 -0.15 -1.49 15.87
C TYR A 97 0.01 -3.00 15.67
N CYS A 98 0.30 -3.38 14.44
CA CYS A 98 0.71 -4.75 14.16
C CYS A 98 1.77 -4.77 13.07
N ASN A 99 2.68 -5.73 13.19
CA ASN A 99 3.69 -6.01 12.18
C ASN A 99 3.26 -7.27 11.43
N VAL A 100 3.35 -7.21 10.09
CA VAL A 100 2.96 -8.32 9.24
C VAL A 100 4.13 -8.61 8.30
N ASP A 101 4.60 -9.86 8.25
CA ASP A 101 5.67 -10.21 7.34
C ASP A 101 5.13 -10.33 5.91
N TYR A 102 6.04 -10.48 4.93
CA TYR A 102 5.65 -10.50 3.54
C TYR A 102 4.71 -11.66 3.21
N ASP A 103 4.78 -12.75 3.95
CA ASP A 103 3.92 -13.91 3.74
C ASP A 103 2.50 -13.71 4.27
N GLY A 104 2.26 -12.61 4.98
CA GLY A 104 0.95 -12.31 5.54
C GLY A 104 0.76 -12.80 6.96
N LYS A 105 1.85 -13.16 7.63
CA LYS A 105 1.78 -13.59 9.02
C LYS A 105 1.94 -12.38 9.93
N VAL A 106 1.03 -12.22 10.89
CA VAL A 106 1.15 -11.19 11.92
C VAL A 106 2.21 -11.64 12.91
N THR A 107 3.32 -10.92 12.95
CA THR A 107 4.44 -11.25 13.81
C THR A 107 4.40 -10.53 15.14
N GLU A 108 3.71 -9.40 15.20
CA GLU A 108 3.52 -8.65 16.44
C GLU A 108 2.17 -7.94 16.41
N PHE A 109 1.46 -7.98 17.52
CA PHE A 109 0.17 -7.30 17.65
C PHE A 109 0.13 -6.68 19.04
N LYS A 110 0.08 -5.35 19.08
CA LYS A 110 0.12 -4.60 20.34
C LYS A 110 -1.03 -3.61 20.43
N GLN A 111 -1.59 -3.51 21.60
CA GLN A 111 -2.57 -2.47 21.92
C GLN A 111 -1.86 -1.39 22.73
N TRP A 112 -2.14 -0.13 22.39
CA TRP A 112 -1.62 1.01 23.14
C TRP A 112 -2.44 1.30 24.37
#